data_9a56586f4bbb89b309782530b790a2c2
#
_entry.id   9a56586f4bbb89b309782530b790a2c2
#
_cell.length_a   1.000
_cell.length_b   1.000
_cell.length_c   1.000
_cell.angle_alpha   90.00
_cell.angle_beta   90.00
_cell.angle_gamma   90.00
#
_symmetry.space_group_name_H-M   'P 1'
#
loop_
_entity.id
_entity.type
_entity.pdbx_description
1 polymer ?
#
loop_
_entity_poly.entity_id
_entity_poly.type
_entity_poly.pdbx_seq_one_letter_code
_entity_poly.pdbx_strand_id
1 'polypeptide(L)'
;MKRMLSGIKPTGQLTLGNYIGALKNFVAYQDEYEMIAFIANLHTITVYQDPQELKKNLKDAVALYLACGLDPEKATIFLQTDVLEHAQLGFIMSCMTYMGELNRMTQFKDKQAKGETNLTAGLYTYPTLMSADILMYDADYVPVGEDQKQHVELCRDTAIRFNHKYGDTFKVPEPLVPKVGARIMSLSEPTKKMSKSDHGDKGCIYLLDDLNVARKKIMSAVTDSYAKVNFDPVNQPGVSNLLQIHSSLSGVPIAELVAQFENSGYGEFKKAVADVVCAELEKIQTRYKEVLASGQIEAVLEK
;
A
#
# COMPACT_ATOMS: atom_id res chain seq x y z
N MET A 1 9.20 -13.79 -18.58
CA MET A 1 8.24 -13.65 -17.46
C MET A 1 7.46 -12.36 -17.69
N LYS A 2 6.19 -12.27 -17.26
CA LYS A 2 5.45 -11.00 -17.32
C LYS A 2 5.96 -10.07 -16.22
N ARG A 3 5.99 -8.77 -16.50
CA ARG A 3 6.52 -7.75 -15.59
C ARG A 3 5.43 -7.11 -14.77
N MET A 4 5.67 -6.99 -13.49
CA MET A 4 4.77 -6.34 -12.54
C MET A 4 5.49 -5.19 -11.86
N LEU A 5 4.84 -4.02 -11.82
CA LEU A 5 5.43 -2.83 -11.22
C LEU A 5 4.52 -2.28 -10.12
N SER A 6 5.10 -1.96 -8.99
CA SER A 6 4.40 -1.25 -7.91
C SER A 6 5.33 -0.33 -7.13
N GLY A 7 4.75 0.67 -6.51
CA GLY A 7 5.49 1.62 -5.69
C GLY A 7 4.74 2.00 -4.42
N ILE A 8 5.47 2.24 -3.34
CA ILE A 8 4.91 2.75 -2.09
C ILE A 8 5.51 4.11 -1.76
N LYS A 9 4.66 5.06 -1.38
CA LYS A 9 5.10 6.36 -0.87
C LYS A 9 5.71 6.21 0.53
N PRO A 10 6.91 6.71 0.77
CA PRO A 10 7.57 6.68 2.07
C PRO A 10 7.05 7.80 3.00
N THR A 11 5.74 7.89 3.19
CA THR A 11 5.09 8.89 4.05
C THR A 11 4.81 8.30 5.42
N GLY A 12 5.72 8.49 6.38
CA GLY A 12 5.60 7.97 7.74
C GLY A 12 5.64 6.43 7.80
N GLN A 13 5.32 5.88 8.97
CA GLN A 13 5.37 4.42 9.21
C GLN A 13 4.34 3.66 8.38
N LEU A 14 4.72 2.46 7.90
CA LEU A 14 3.80 1.56 7.20
C LEU A 14 2.83 0.90 8.21
N THR A 15 1.58 0.79 7.79
CA THR A 15 0.52 0.19 8.60
C THR A 15 0.33 -1.29 8.30
N LEU A 16 -0.32 -2.01 9.21
CA LEU A 16 -0.77 -3.39 8.96
C LEU A 16 -1.64 -3.48 7.70
N GLY A 17 -2.46 -2.44 7.43
CA GLY A 17 -3.25 -2.36 6.19
C GLY A 17 -2.38 -2.24 4.94
N ASN A 18 -1.26 -1.51 4.99
CA ASN A 18 -0.30 -1.45 3.87
C ASN A 18 0.41 -2.81 3.66
N TYR A 19 0.75 -3.49 4.75
CA TYR A 19 1.36 -4.80 4.70
C TYR A 19 0.44 -5.84 4.04
N ILE A 20 -0.77 -6.00 4.58
CA ILE A 20 -1.73 -7.00 4.08
C ILE A 20 -2.21 -6.64 2.66
N GLY A 21 -2.48 -5.36 2.41
CA GLY A 21 -3.06 -4.91 1.15
C GLY A 21 -2.06 -4.79 -0.01
N ALA A 22 -0.76 -4.66 0.27
CA ALA A 22 0.26 -4.47 -0.76
C ALA A 22 1.49 -5.35 -0.58
N LEU A 23 2.30 -5.15 0.47
CA LEU A 23 3.61 -5.78 0.59
C LEU A 23 3.56 -7.31 0.58
N LYS A 24 2.61 -7.90 1.30
CA LYS A 24 2.43 -9.36 1.33
C LYS A 24 2.14 -9.93 -0.06
N ASN A 25 1.39 -9.18 -0.88
CA ASN A 25 1.13 -9.56 -2.27
C ASN A 25 2.38 -9.43 -3.14
N PHE A 26 3.22 -8.39 -2.95
CA PHE A 26 4.47 -8.23 -3.70
C PHE A 26 5.42 -9.40 -3.45
N VAL A 27 5.51 -9.85 -2.18
CA VAL A 27 6.29 -11.04 -1.82
C VAL A 27 5.76 -12.30 -2.51
N ALA A 28 4.45 -12.46 -2.64
CA ALA A 28 3.88 -13.58 -3.37
C ALA A 28 4.13 -13.48 -4.89
N TYR A 29 4.07 -12.28 -5.44
CA TYR A 29 4.23 -12.06 -6.89
C TYR A 29 5.68 -12.19 -7.38
N GLN A 30 6.69 -11.99 -6.54
CA GLN A 30 8.10 -12.06 -6.95
C GLN A 30 8.54 -13.43 -7.46
N ASP A 31 7.81 -14.49 -7.15
CA ASP A 31 8.07 -15.85 -7.64
C ASP A 31 7.38 -16.15 -8.98
N GLU A 32 6.36 -15.37 -9.35
CA GLU A 32 5.55 -15.58 -10.55
C GLU A 32 5.81 -14.54 -11.65
N TYR A 33 6.28 -13.35 -11.26
CA TYR A 33 6.48 -12.19 -12.14
C TYR A 33 7.89 -11.61 -11.99
N GLU A 34 8.36 -10.94 -13.02
CA GLU A 34 9.48 -10.01 -12.91
C GLU A 34 9.01 -8.80 -12.12
N MET A 35 9.25 -8.82 -10.79
CA MET A 35 8.72 -7.83 -9.86
C MET A 35 9.64 -6.62 -9.79
N ILE A 36 9.09 -5.42 -10.04
CA ILE A 36 9.72 -4.13 -9.83
C ILE A 36 8.96 -3.42 -8.70
N ALA A 37 9.67 -3.16 -7.59
CA ALA A 37 9.11 -2.54 -6.40
C ALA A 37 9.93 -1.30 -6.03
N PHE A 38 9.41 -0.11 -6.29
CA PHE A 38 10.15 1.12 -6.02
C PHE A 38 9.57 1.94 -4.86
N ILE A 39 10.42 2.78 -4.27
CA ILE A 39 10.02 3.76 -3.28
C ILE A 39 9.68 5.06 -4.01
N ALA A 40 8.40 5.43 -4.00
CA ALA A 40 7.83 6.55 -4.77
C ALA A 40 8.07 7.90 -4.05
N ASN A 41 9.33 8.30 -3.93
CA ASN A 41 9.73 9.47 -3.13
C ASN A 41 9.46 10.81 -3.82
N LEU A 42 9.47 10.91 -5.16
CA LEU A 42 9.00 12.12 -5.86
C LEU A 42 7.52 12.41 -5.60
N HIS A 43 6.69 11.37 -5.53
CA HIS A 43 5.28 11.55 -5.16
C HIS A 43 5.10 12.09 -3.74
N THR A 44 6.09 11.94 -2.88
CA THR A 44 6.00 12.37 -1.49
C THR A 44 6.04 13.88 -1.36
N ILE A 45 6.84 14.55 -2.19
CA ILE A 45 7.02 16.00 -2.16
C ILE A 45 5.85 16.80 -2.76
N THR A 46 4.81 16.14 -3.26
CA THR A 46 3.54 16.81 -3.65
C THR A 46 2.86 17.51 -2.48
N VAL A 47 3.22 17.14 -1.26
CA VAL A 47 2.89 17.83 -0.01
C VAL A 47 4.18 18.05 0.78
N TYR A 48 4.19 19.07 1.65
CA TYR A 48 5.39 19.36 2.44
C TYR A 48 5.83 18.15 3.27
N GLN A 49 7.13 17.92 3.27
CA GLN A 49 7.80 16.89 4.09
C GLN A 49 8.98 17.53 4.82
N ASP A 50 9.17 17.22 6.10
CA ASP A 50 10.41 17.55 6.77
C ASP A 50 11.56 16.74 6.14
N PRO A 51 12.67 17.36 5.74
CA PRO A 51 13.75 16.68 5.03
C PRO A 51 14.42 15.55 5.83
N GLN A 52 14.54 15.70 7.15
CA GLN A 52 15.16 14.68 7.98
C GLN A 52 14.22 13.49 8.20
N GLU A 53 12.93 13.77 8.43
CA GLU A 53 11.90 12.73 8.50
C GLU A 53 11.76 11.99 7.17
N LEU A 54 11.78 12.69 6.05
CA LEU A 54 11.72 12.06 4.73
C LEU A 54 12.91 11.12 4.51
N LYS A 55 14.13 11.55 4.83
CA LYS A 55 15.34 10.72 4.72
C LYS A 55 15.25 9.46 5.57
N LYS A 56 14.74 9.59 6.80
CA LYS A 56 14.48 8.44 7.68
C LYS A 56 13.43 7.50 7.09
N ASN A 57 12.30 8.06 6.65
CA ASN A 57 11.19 7.28 6.09
C ASN A 57 11.59 6.53 4.81
N LEU A 58 12.49 7.08 4.00
CA LEU A 58 13.06 6.39 2.84
C LEU A 58 13.83 5.15 3.25
N LYS A 59 14.75 5.29 4.21
CA LYS A 59 15.53 4.16 4.72
C LYS A 59 14.63 3.10 5.36
N ASP A 60 13.67 3.54 6.17
CA ASP A 60 12.69 2.65 6.81
C ASP A 60 11.83 1.90 5.79
N ALA A 61 11.43 2.54 4.69
CA ALA A 61 10.63 1.91 3.65
C ALA A 61 11.38 0.79 2.92
N VAL A 62 12.64 1.01 2.55
CA VAL A 62 13.49 -0.03 1.95
C VAL A 62 13.71 -1.18 2.95
N ALA A 63 14.05 -0.85 4.21
CA ALA A 63 14.24 -1.85 5.25
C ALA A 63 12.98 -2.70 5.47
N LEU A 64 11.80 -2.09 5.45
CA LEU A 64 10.52 -2.80 5.60
C LEU A 64 10.18 -3.66 4.38
N TYR A 65 10.54 -3.24 3.15
CA TYR A 65 10.40 -4.10 1.97
C TYR A 65 11.15 -5.42 2.18
N LEU A 66 12.43 -5.32 2.56
CA LEU A 66 13.29 -6.48 2.80
C LEU A 66 12.80 -7.30 4.02
N ALA A 67 12.41 -6.62 5.11
CA ALA A 67 11.93 -7.28 6.32
C ALA A 67 10.61 -8.03 6.09
N CYS A 68 9.73 -7.51 5.25
CA CYS A 68 8.48 -8.18 4.87
C CYS A 68 8.69 -9.38 3.92
N GLY A 69 9.90 -9.57 3.40
CA GLY A 69 10.27 -10.74 2.61
C GLY A 69 10.47 -10.50 1.11
N LEU A 70 10.52 -9.24 0.68
CA LEU A 70 10.90 -8.94 -0.70
C LEU A 70 12.40 -9.26 -0.86
N ASP A 71 12.72 -10.13 -1.82
CA ASP A 71 14.06 -10.64 -2.06
C ASP A 71 14.72 -9.83 -3.18
N PRO A 72 15.83 -9.12 -2.91
CA PRO A 72 16.52 -8.30 -3.92
C PRO A 72 17.20 -9.11 -5.04
N GLU A 73 17.26 -10.43 -4.91
CA GLU A 73 17.70 -11.32 -6.00
C GLU A 73 16.55 -11.72 -6.94
N LYS A 74 15.29 -11.52 -6.53
CA LYS A 74 14.09 -11.82 -7.29
C LYS A 74 13.35 -10.58 -7.76
N ALA A 75 13.40 -9.52 -6.98
CA ALA A 75 12.72 -8.26 -7.25
C ALA A 75 13.73 -7.11 -7.38
N THR A 76 13.49 -6.22 -8.35
CA THR A 76 14.24 -4.97 -8.47
C THR A 76 13.67 -3.95 -7.48
N ILE A 77 14.54 -3.44 -6.58
CA ILE A 77 14.16 -2.47 -5.55
C ILE A 77 15.03 -1.21 -5.71
N PHE A 78 14.40 -0.04 -5.85
CA PHE A 78 15.14 1.23 -6.00
C PHE A 78 14.34 2.43 -5.49
N LEU A 79 15.01 3.57 -5.36
CA LEU A 79 14.36 4.86 -5.10
C LEU A 79 14.00 5.52 -6.45
N GLN A 80 12.80 6.03 -6.57
CA GLN A 80 12.33 6.70 -7.79
C GLN A 80 13.26 7.84 -8.23
N THR A 81 13.88 8.56 -7.27
CA THR A 81 14.82 9.66 -7.56
C THR A 81 16.15 9.21 -8.12
N ASP A 82 16.52 7.93 -7.98
CA ASP A 82 17.80 7.43 -8.49
C ASP A 82 17.76 7.23 -10.01
N VAL A 83 16.55 7.24 -10.59
CA VAL A 83 16.30 7.16 -12.04
C VAL A 83 15.66 8.48 -12.50
N LEU A 84 16.47 9.38 -13.06
CA LEU A 84 16.06 10.75 -13.42
C LEU A 84 14.98 10.77 -14.51
N GLU A 85 14.93 9.73 -15.34
CA GLU A 85 14.00 9.58 -16.45
C GLU A 85 12.53 9.55 -16.00
N HIS A 86 12.24 9.20 -14.75
CA HIS A 86 10.89 9.33 -14.19
C HIS A 86 10.34 10.75 -14.32
N ALA A 87 11.17 11.74 -13.95
CA ALA A 87 10.76 13.14 -14.04
C ALA A 87 10.69 13.63 -15.49
N GLN A 88 11.62 13.20 -16.36
CA GLN A 88 11.64 13.56 -17.77
C GLN A 88 10.42 12.99 -18.50
N LEU A 89 10.16 11.69 -18.36
CA LEU A 89 8.98 11.06 -18.94
C LEU A 89 7.69 11.60 -18.31
N GLY A 90 7.70 11.93 -17.02
CA GLY A 90 6.58 12.56 -16.32
C GLY A 90 6.15 13.88 -16.99
N PHE A 91 7.11 14.70 -17.40
CA PHE A 91 6.82 15.90 -18.17
C PHE A 91 6.24 15.58 -19.55
N ILE A 92 6.79 14.61 -20.27
CA ILE A 92 6.26 14.18 -21.58
C ILE A 92 4.82 13.67 -21.40
N MET A 93 4.56 12.86 -20.40
CA MET A 93 3.18 12.38 -20.10
C MET A 93 2.24 13.53 -19.73
N SER A 94 2.73 14.59 -19.09
CA SER A 94 1.90 15.78 -18.82
C SER A 94 1.50 16.51 -20.10
N CYS A 95 2.36 16.53 -21.13
CA CYS A 95 2.04 17.05 -22.46
C CYS A 95 1.04 16.16 -23.23
N MET A 96 0.88 14.93 -22.83
CA MET A 96 -0.04 13.95 -23.44
C MET A 96 -1.37 13.81 -22.70
N THR A 97 -1.48 14.36 -21.49
CA THR A 97 -2.67 14.25 -20.66
C THR A 97 -3.51 15.54 -20.74
N TYR A 98 -4.81 15.41 -20.94
CA TYR A 98 -5.68 16.57 -21.04
C TYR A 98 -6.09 17.10 -19.66
N MET A 99 -6.25 18.43 -19.55
CA MET A 99 -6.70 19.07 -18.32
C MET A 99 -8.03 18.51 -17.80
N GLY A 100 -8.96 18.16 -18.70
CA GLY A 100 -10.23 17.53 -18.35
C GLY A 100 -10.09 16.16 -17.73
N GLU A 101 -9.04 15.39 -18.05
CA GLU A 101 -8.72 14.10 -17.45
C GLU A 101 -8.20 14.30 -16.02
N LEU A 102 -7.25 15.20 -15.81
CA LEU A 102 -6.74 15.57 -14.49
C LEU A 102 -7.84 16.12 -13.57
N ASN A 103 -8.74 16.96 -14.12
CA ASN A 103 -9.88 17.48 -13.37
C ASN A 103 -10.85 16.40 -12.86
N ARG A 104 -10.85 15.22 -13.45
CA ARG A 104 -11.67 14.07 -13.00
C ARG A 104 -11.01 13.23 -11.92
N MET A 105 -9.72 13.41 -11.64
CA MET A 105 -8.99 12.63 -10.64
C MET A 105 -9.58 12.86 -9.24
N THR A 106 -9.93 11.77 -8.57
CA THR A 106 -10.66 11.82 -7.29
C THR A 106 -9.81 12.40 -6.16
N GLN A 107 -8.53 12.06 -6.09
CA GLN A 107 -7.67 12.51 -4.98
C GLN A 107 -7.46 14.03 -4.92
N PHE A 108 -7.37 14.70 -6.07
CA PHE A 108 -7.31 16.16 -6.10
C PHE A 108 -8.63 16.77 -5.63
N LYS A 109 -9.75 16.24 -6.13
CA LYS A 109 -11.10 16.66 -5.72
C LYS A 109 -11.35 16.49 -4.22
N ASP A 110 -10.94 15.36 -3.66
CA ASP A 110 -11.12 15.05 -2.24
C ASP A 110 -10.38 16.07 -1.35
N LYS A 111 -9.16 16.46 -1.74
CA LYS A 111 -8.40 17.49 -1.01
C LYS A 111 -9.04 18.86 -1.13
N GLN A 112 -9.48 19.23 -2.32
CA GLN A 112 -10.20 20.47 -2.56
C GLN A 112 -11.52 20.51 -1.77
N ALA A 113 -12.27 19.41 -1.75
CA ALA A 113 -13.52 19.30 -0.99
C ALA A 113 -13.33 19.39 0.53
N LYS A 114 -12.16 18.95 1.04
CA LYS A 114 -11.77 19.11 2.45
C LYS A 114 -11.33 20.52 2.82
N GLY A 115 -11.35 21.46 1.86
CA GLY A 115 -10.97 22.85 2.09
C GLY A 115 -9.46 23.05 2.26
N GLU A 116 -8.61 22.09 1.81
CA GLU A 116 -7.18 22.29 1.81
C GLU A 116 -6.84 23.49 0.90
N THR A 117 -6.18 24.49 1.46
CA THR A 117 -5.66 25.66 0.75
C THR A 117 -4.22 25.38 0.32
N ASN A 118 -3.72 26.12 -0.67
CA ASN A 118 -2.35 25.99 -1.18
C ASN A 118 -2.03 24.62 -1.81
N LEU A 119 -3.00 24.06 -2.56
CA LEU A 119 -2.77 22.86 -3.36
C LEU A 119 -1.70 23.13 -4.43
N THR A 120 -0.66 22.30 -4.46
CA THR A 120 0.46 22.47 -5.40
C THR A 120 0.12 21.97 -6.80
N ALA A 121 0.78 22.53 -7.82
CA ALA A 121 0.71 21.98 -9.18
C ALA A 121 1.13 20.52 -9.24
N GLY A 122 2.15 20.11 -8.43
CA GLY A 122 2.58 18.72 -8.32
C GLY A 122 1.48 17.79 -7.83
N LEU A 123 0.64 18.23 -6.90
CA LEU A 123 -0.51 17.44 -6.45
C LEU A 123 -1.58 17.28 -7.54
N TYR A 124 -1.72 18.27 -8.42
CA TYR A 124 -2.64 18.19 -9.55
C TYR A 124 -2.11 17.31 -10.68
N THR A 125 -0.80 17.37 -10.95
CA THR A 125 -0.17 16.68 -12.09
C THR A 125 0.49 15.35 -11.75
N TYR A 126 0.57 14.92 -10.47
CA TYR A 126 1.23 13.65 -10.11
C TYR A 126 0.69 12.41 -10.86
N PRO A 127 -0.57 12.34 -11.34
CA PRO A 127 -1.01 11.19 -12.14
C PRO A 127 -0.21 11.00 -13.44
N THR A 128 0.37 12.08 -14.00
CA THR A 128 1.23 11.99 -15.19
C THR A 128 2.61 11.44 -14.84
N LEU A 129 3.15 11.77 -13.66
CA LEU A 129 4.36 11.15 -13.14
C LEU A 129 4.13 9.66 -12.84
N MET A 130 2.99 9.29 -12.27
CA MET A 130 2.64 7.88 -12.07
C MET A 130 2.51 7.13 -13.40
N SER A 131 1.99 7.77 -14.46
CA SER A 131 1.98 7.17 -15.80
C SER A 131 3.39 6.93 -16.32
N ALA A 132 4.32 7.87 -16.10
CA ALA A 132 5.72 7.69 -16.45
C ALA A 132 6.38 6.54 -15.68
N ASP A 133 6.14 6.47 -14.35
CA ASP A 133 6.65 5.40 -13.51
C ASP A 133 6.28 4.01 -14.05
N ILE A 134 5.07 3.87 -14.57
CA ILE A 134 4.55 2.60 -15.07
C ILE A 134 5.07 2.31 -16.49
N LEU A 135 4.99 3.29 -17.39
CA LEU A 135 5.28 3.10 -18.82
C LEU A 135 6.76 2.91 -19.09
N MET A 136 7.65 3.47 -18.27
CA MET A 136 9.08 3.39 -18.46
C MET A 136 9.63 1.96 -18.36
N TYR A 137 8.94 1.07 -17.66
CA TYR A 137 9.38 -0.30 -17.41
C TYR A 137 8.62 -1.37 -18.17
N ASP A 138 7.82 -1.02 -19.18
CA ASP A 138 7.01 -1.97 -19.95
C ASP A 138 6.20 -2.94 -19.08
N ALA A 139 5.62 -2.43 -18.00
CA ALA A 139 4.86 -3.23 -17.07
C ALA A 139 3.64 -3.89 -17.75
N ASP A 140 3.46 -5.20 -17.54
CA ASP A 140 2.24 -5.91 -17.93
C ASP A 140 1.12 -5.63 -16.93
N TYR A 141 1.46 -5.64 -15.64
CA TYR A 141 0.50 -5.50 -14.56
C TYR A 141 0.94 -4.47 -13.52
N VAL A 142 -0.05 -3.74 -13.01
CA VAL A 142 0.14 -2.82 -11.89
C VAL A 142 -0.83 -3.22 -10.77
N PRO A 143 -0.35 -3.85 -9.67
CA PRO A 143 -1.18 -4.21 -8.54
C PRO A 143 -1.57 -2.95 -7.78
N VAL A 144 -2.88 -2.67 -7.75
CA VAL A 144 -3.44 -1.46 -7.13
C VAL A 144 -4.73 -1.76 -6.38
N GLY A 145 -4.99 -0.98 -5.32
CA GLY A 145 -6.32 -0.93 -4.73
C GLY A 145 -7.32 -0.23 -5.64
N GLU A 146 -8.61 -0.43 -5.40
CA GLU A 146 -9.70 0.18 -6.18
C GLU A 146 -9.57 1.71 -6.29
N ASP A 147 -9.06 2.38 -5.24
CA ASP A 147 -8.85 3.82 -5.21
C ASP A 147 -7.75 4.32 -6.16
N GLN A 148 -6.86 3.44 -6.62
CA GLN A 148 -5.79 3.75 -7.56
C GLN A 148 -6.06 3.28 -8.99
N LYS A 149 -7.13 2.51 -9.21
CA LYS A 149 -7.50 2.00 -10.53
C LYS A 149 -7.67 3.13 -11.55
N GLN A 150 -8.29 4.23 -11.17
CA GLN A 150 -8.48 5.41 -12.03
C GLN A 150 -7.14 5.97 -12.56
N HIS A 151 -6.06 5.91 -11.76
CA HIS A 151 -4.76 6.38 -12.19
C HIS A 151 -4.13 5.46 -13.24
N VAL A 152 -4.31 4.14 -13.09
CA VAL A 152 -3.84 3.16 -14.10
C VAL A 152 -4.64 3.30 -15.39
N GLU A 153 -5.94 3.55 -15.33
CA GLU A 153 -6.75 3.83 -16.53
C GLU A 153 -6.28 5.10 -17.25
N LEU A 154 -5.95 6.18 -16.52
CA LEU A 154 -5.35 7.37 -17.11
C LEU A 154 -4.01 7.06 -17.79
N CYS A 155 -3.17 6.26 -17.16
CA CYS A 155 -1.91 5.79 -17.74
C CYS A 155 -2.14 5.05 -19.06
N ARG A 156 -3.12 4.14 -19.12
CA ARG A 156 -3.53 3.39 -20.30
C ARG A 156 -3.97 4.32 -21.44
N ASP A 157 -4.88 5.24 -21.14
CA ASP A 157 -5.39 6.21 -22.11
C ASP A 157 -4.26 7.08 -22.69
N THR A 158 -3.32 7.49 -21.84
CA THR A 158 -2.17 8.31 -22.24
C THR A 158 -1.20 7.50 -23.10
N ALA A 159 -0.94 6.23 -22.76
CA ALA A 159 -0.10 5.33 -23.55
C ALA A 159 -0.70 5.05 -24.93
N ILE A 160 -1.99 4.74 -25.00
CA ILE A 160 -2.72 4.50 -26.26
C ILE A 160 -2.66 5.76 -27.15
N ARG A 161 -2.89 6.93 -26.56
CA ARG A 161 -2.83 8.23 -27.27
C ARG A 161 -1.44 8.52 -27.81
N PHE A 162 -0.41 8.24 -27.02
CA PHE A 162 0.98 8.41 -27.46
C PHE A 162 1.30 7.48 -28.62
N ASN A 163 1.00 6.19 -28.47
CA ASN A 163 1.25 5.19 -29.51
C ASN A 163 0.53 5.52 -30.81
N HIS A 164 -0.71 6.00 -30.74
CA HIS A 164 -1.45 6.44 -31.93
C HIS A 164 -0.80 7.62 -32.65
N LYS A 165 -0.17 8.55 -31.92
CA LYS A 165 0.42 9.76 -32.50
C LYS A 165 1.86 9.55 -33.00
N TYR A 166 2.64 8.75 -32.30
CA TYR A 166 4.09 8.65 -32.48
C TYR A 166 4.58 7.24 -32.86
N GLY A 167 3.68 6.28 -32.99
CA GLY A 167 3.98 4.87 -33.24
C GLY A 167 4.07 4.05 -31.94
N ASP A 168 4.05 2.73 -32.10
CA ASP A 168 4.05 1.77 -30.99
C ASP A 168 5.34 1.93 -30.16
N THR A 169 5.21 2.57 -29.00
CA THR A 169 6.32 2.92 -28.11
C THR A 169 6.10 2.32 -26.73
N PHE A 170 4.92 2.52 -26.16
CA PHE A 170 4.61 2.09 -24.79
C PHE A 170 3.75 0.84 -24.79
N LYS A 171 4.10 -0.10 -23.93
CA LYS A 171 3.22 -1.19 -23.56
C LYS A 171 2.07 -0.67 -22.71
N VAL A 172 0.84 -1.05 -23.04
CA VAL A 172 -0.35 -0.63 -22.28
C VAL A 172 -0.53 -1.56 -21.08
N PRO A 173 -0.39 -1.08 -19.83
CA PRO A 173 -0.45 -1.92 -18.64
C PRO A 173 -1.89 -2.31 -18.29
N GLU A 174 -2.06 -3.39 -17.52
CA GLU A 174 -3.35 -3.80 -16.97
C GLU A 174 -3.37 -3.59 -15.44
N PRO A 175 -4.41 -2.97 -14.87
CA PRO A 175 -4.56 -2.91 -13.43
C PRO A 175 -4.87 -4.30 -12.87
N LEU A 176 -4.17 -4.70 -11.83
CA LEU A 176 -4.43 -5.93 -11.10
C LEU A 176 -4.97 -5.58 -9.71
N VAL A 177 -6.26 -5.83 -9.49
CA VAL A 177 -6.83 -5.69 -8.14
C VAL A 177 -6.72 -7.04 -7.44
N PRO A 178 -5.93 -7.13 -6.34
CA PRO A 178 -5.75 -8.39 -5.64
C PRO A 178 -7.08 -8.95 -5.13
N LYS A 179 -7.32 -10.24 -5.37
CA LYS A 179 -8.54 -10.93 -4.90
C LYS A 179 -8.53 -11.14 -3.38
N VAL A 180 -7.34 -11.26 -2.80
CA VAL A 180 -7.11 -11.48 -1.36
C VAL A 180 -6.20 -10.36 -0.86
N GLY A 181 -6.45 -9.85 0.32
CA GLY A 181 -5.77 -8.66 0.85
C GLY A 181 -6.68 -7.46 0.78
N ALA A 182 -7.93 -7.72 1.01
CA ALA A 182 -8.99 -6.76 1.06
C ALA A 182 -8.61 -5.54 1.90
N ARG A 183 -9.25 -4.46 1.62
CA ARG A 183 -9.16 -3.18 2.31
C ARG A 183 -9.30 -3.37 3.82
N ILE A 184 -8.18 -3.33 4.54
CA ILE A 184 -8.19 -3.40 6.01
C ILE A 184 -8.75 -2.08 6.54
N MET A 185 -9.72 -2.20 7.43
CA MET A 185 -10.45 -1.07 7.98
C MET A 185 -9.85 -0.63 9.32
N SER A 186 -10.15 0.62 9.73
CA SER A 186 -9.76 1.16 11.04
C SER A 186 -10.35 0.33 12.18
N LEU A 187 -9.58 0.11 13.23
CA LEU A 187 -10.05 -0.64 14.41
C LEU A 187 -11.06 0.16 15.25
N SER A 188 -11.02 1.48 15.17
CA SER A 188 -11.94 2.38 15.89
C SER A 188 -13.15 2.81 15.07
N GLU A 189 -13.01 2.86 13.72
CA GLU A 189 -14.07 3.22 12.78
C GLU A 189 -14.10 2.22 11.62
N PRO A 190 -14.66 1.03 11.79
CA PRO A 190 -14.52 -0.08 10.83
C PRO A 190 -15.25 0.13 9.50
N THR A 191 -15.88 1.27 9.29
CA THR A 191 -16.41 1.72 8.00
C THR A 191 -15.41 2.55 7.20
N LYS A 192 -14.30 2.99 7.82
CA LYS A 192 -13.21 3.74 7.16
C LYS A 192 -11.99 2.85 6.99
N LYS A 193 -11.22 3.08 5.90
CA LYS A 193 -9.95 2.37 5.65
C LYS A 193 -8.96 2.70 6.77
N MET A 194 -8.18 1.69 7.23
CA MET A 194 -7.04 1.93 8.12
C MET A 194 -6.06 2.90 7.46
N SER A 195 -5.90 4.06 8.04
CA SER A 195 -5.15 5.18 7.48
C SER A 195 -4.35 5.88 8.56
N LYS A 196 -3.20 6.42 8.18
CA LYS A 196 -2.30 7.20 9.06
C LYS A 196 -2.92 8.53 9.52
N SER A 197 -3.94 9.03 8.81
CA SER A 197 -4.63 10.29 9.09
C SER A 197 -5.82 10.14 10.04
N ASP A 198 -6.08 8.96 10.58
CA ASP A 198 -7.14 8.77 11.57
C ASP A 198 -6.77 9.53 12.85
N HIS A 199 -7.64 10.46 13.23
CA HIS A 199 -7.52 11.25 14.46
C HIS A 199 -7.55 10.34 15.70
N GLY A 200 -6.37 9.94 16.15
CA GLY A 200 -6.15 9.06 17.30
C GLY A 200 -5.55 7.71 16.88
N ASP A 201 -4.40 7.42 17.40
CA ASP A 201 -3.55 6.25 17.17
C ASP A 201 -4.24 4.87 17.41
N LYS A 202 -5.49 4.87 17.92
CA LYS A 202 -6.23 3.65 18.27
C LYS A 202 -6.78 2.86 17.08
N GLY A 203 -7.04 3.52 15.98
CA GLY A 203 -7.63 2.90 14.77
C GLY A 203 -6.62 2.22 13.85
N CYS A 204 -5.32 2.48 14.06
CA CYS A 204 -4.26 2.07 13.15
C CYS A 204 -3.18 1.28 13.89
N ILE A 205 -2.75 0.16 13.31
CA ILE A 205 -1.56 -0.60 13.76
C ILE A 205 -0.44 -0.31 12.78
N TYR A 206 0.71 0.11 13.30
CA TYR A 206 1.94 0.28 12.52
C TYR A 206 2.81 -0.97 12.61
N LEU A 207 3.58 -1.26 11.56
CA LEU A 207 4.45 -2.45 11.54
C LEU A 207 5.54 -2.41 12.62
N LEU A 208 5.92 -1.22 13.06
CA LEU A 208 6.93 -1.00 14.09
C LEU A 208 6.33 -0.61 15.47
N ASP A 209 5.02 -0.79 15.67
CA ASP A 209 4.39 -0.62 16.98
C ASP A 209 4.97 -1.62 18.00
N ASP A 210 5.09 -1.20 19.24
CA ASP A 210 5.33 -2.13 20.35
C ASP A 210 4.23 -3.20 20.38
N LEU A 211 4.61 -4.47 20.59
CA LEU A 211 3.68 -5.59 20.50
C LEU A 211 2.54 -5.50 21.54
N ASN A 212 2.82 -4.94 22.74
CA ASN A 212 1.77 -4.74 23.74
C ASN A 212 0.82 -3.61 23.33
N VAL A 213 1.32 -2.58 22.64
CA VAL A 213 0.50 -1.50 22.08
C VAL A 213 -0.41 -2.04 20.99
N ALA A 214 0.14 -2.80 20.04
CA ALA A 214 -0.64 -3.45 18.98
C ALA A 214 -1.73 -4.37 19.55
N ARG A 215 -1.38 -5.20 20.56
CA ARG A 215 -2.33 -6.05 21.27
C ARG A 215 -3.45 -5.25 21.91
N LYS A 216 -3.14 -4.17 22.62
CA LYS A 216 -4.15 -3.29 23.24
C LYS A 216 -5.08 -2.66 22.21
N LYS A 217 -4.54 -2.22 21.07
CA LYS A 217 -5.35 -1.67 19.96
C LYS A 217 -6.37 -2.71 19.46
N ILE A 218 -5.97 -3.97 19.23
CA ILE A 218 -6.88 -5.03 18.81
C ILE A 218 -7.92 -5.35 19.88
N MET A 219 -7.51 -5.48 21.14
CA MET A 219 -8.44 -5.77 22.24
C MET A 219 -9.49 -4.66 22.41
N SER A 220 -9.14 -3.41 22.10
CA SER A 220 -10.05 -2.25 22.14
C SER A 220 -10.79 -1.98 20.83
N ALA A 221 -10.58 -2.79 19.78
CA ALA A 221 -11.24 -2.61 18.49
C ALA A 221 -12.77 -2.61 18.64
N VAL A 222 -13.43 -1.74 17.87
CA VAL A 222 -14.89 -1.62 17.90
C VAL A 222 -15.53 -2.91 17.36
N THR A 223 -16.50 -3.41 18.09
CA THR A 223 -17.36 -4.53 17.70
C THR A 223 -18.84 -4.15 17.97
N ASP A 224 -19.75 -4.91 17.44
CA ASP A 224 -21.20 -4.73 17.62
C ASP A 224 -21.72 -5.35 18.92
N SER A 225 -23.06 -5.32 19.10
CA SER A 225 -23.76 -5.87 20.27
C SER A 225 -24.35 -7.27 20.03
N TYR A 226 -24.13 -7.89 18.86
CA TYR A 226 -24.71 -9.22 18.57
C TYR A 226 -24.06 -10.36 19.36
N ALA A 227 -22.88 -10.12 19.93
CA ALA A 227 -22.11 -11.10 20.71
C ALA A 227 -21.86 -12.42 19.97
N LYS A 228 -21.86 -12.40 18.64
CA LYS A 228 -21.63 -13.56 17.76
C LYS A 228 -20.58 -13.22 16.71
N VAL A 229 -19.56 -14.06 16.57
CA VAL A 229 -18.56 -13.92 15.51
C VAL A 229 -19.15 -14.40 14.19
N ASN A 230 -19.37 -13.47 13.27
CA ASN A 230 -19.88 -13.75 11.93
C ASN A 230 -19.27 -12.76 10.93
N PHE A 231 -19.18 -13.17 9.67
CA PHE A 231 -18.69 -12.32 8.59
C PHE A 231 -19.87 -11.62 7.90
N ASP A 232 -20.13 -10.40 8.32
CA ASP A 232 -21.13 -9.49 7.74
C ASP A 232 -20.55 -8.07 7.70
N PRO A 233 -19.93 -7.66 6.58
CA PRO A 233 -19.30 -6.33 6.47
C PRO A 233 -20.27 -5.16 6.61
N VAL A 234 -21.58 -5.38 6.46
CA VAL A 234 -22.60 -4.33 6.56
C VAL A 234 -23.06 -4.15 8.01
N ASN A 235 -23.45 -5.25 8.66
CA ASN A 235 -24.03 -5.20 10.01
C ASN A 235 -22.98 -5.42 11.12
N GLN A 236 -21.89 -6.12 10.82
CA GLN A 236 -20.79 -6.42 11.75
C GLN A 236 -19.43 -5.99 11.18
N PRO A 237 -19.24 -4.72 10.76
CA PRO A 237 -18.02 -4.29 10.06
C PRO A 237 -16.76 -4.48 10.91
N GLY A 238 -16.83 -4.27 12.23
CA GLY A 238 -15.69 -4.45 13.13
C GLY A 238 -15.24 -5.91 13.25
N VAL A 239 -16.18 -6.83 13.47
CA VAL A 239 -15.90 -8.27 13.56
C VAL A 239 -15.41 -8.79 12.20
N SER A 240 -16.06 -8.39 11.10
CA SER A 240 -15.64 -8.74 9.74
C SER A 240 -14.22 -8.27 9.41
N ASN A 241 -13.84 -7.07 9.84
CA ASN A 241 -12.48 -6.56 9.67
C ASN A 241 -11.45 -7.39 10.45
N LEU A 242 -11.76 -7.76 11.70
CA LEU A 242 -10.89 -8.62 12.51
C LEU A 242 -10.74 -10.02 11.92
N LEU A 243 -11.83 -10.62 11.41
CA LEU A 243 -11.81 -11.90 10.69
C LEU A 243 -10.91 -11.81 9.45
N GLN A 244 -10.99 -10.70 8.72
CA GLN A 244 -10.21 -10.45 7.52
C GLN A 244 -8.71 -10.30 7.84
N ILE A 245 -8.36 -9.57 8.91
CA ILE A 245 -6.99 -9.46 9.41
C ILE A 245 -6.45 -10.84 9.77
N HIS A 246 -7.19 -11.61 10.58
CA HIS A 246 -6.79 -12.94 11.01
C HIS A 246 -6.57 -13.86 9.80
N SER A 247 -7.55 -13.96 8.91
CA SER A 247 -7.49 -14.80 7.72
C SER A 247 -6.31 -14.43 6.80
N SER A 248 -6.09 -13.13 6.58
CA SER A 248 -4.99 -12.65 5.73
C SER A 248 -3.60 -13.00 6.29
N LEU A 249 -3.44 -13.04 7.61
CA LEU A 249 -2.16 -13.34 8.25
C LEU A 249 -1.95 -14.84 8.46
N SER A 250 -2.97 -15.57 8.92
CA SER A 250 -2.89 -17.01 9.21
C SER A 250 -3.03 -17.90 7.98
N GLY A 251 -3.64 -17.39 6.89
CA GLY A 251 -4.04 -18.18 5.73
C GLY A 251 -5.29 -19.02 5.94
N VAL A 252 -5.89 -19.00 7.14
CA VAL A 252 -7.13 -19.76 7.42
C VAL A 252 -8.32 -19.07 6.76
N PRO A 253 -9.15 -19.78 6.00
CA PRO A 253 -10.34 -19.20 5.37
C PRO A 253 -11.31 -18.56 6.39
N ILE A 254 -11.94 -17.46 6.02
CA ILE A 254 -12.88 -16.74 6.91
C ILE A 254 -14.01 -17.66 7.40
N ALA A 255 -14.52 -18.55 6.53
CA ALA A 255 -15.59 -19.47 6.90
C ALA A 255 -15.17 -20.44 8.02
N GLU A 256 -13.93 -20.91 8.00
CA GLU A 256 -13.37 -21.78 9.06
C GLU A 256 -13.19 -21.01 10.37
N LEU A 257 -12.71 -19.76 10.29
CA LEU A 257 -12.60 -18.88 11.47
C LEU A 257 -13.98 -18.60 12.09
N VAL A 258 -14.99 -18.33 11.28
CA VAL A 258 -16.37 -18.14 11.77
C VAL A 258 -16.84 -19.39 12.51
N ALA A 259 -16.65 -20.59 11.94
CA ALA A 259 -17.03 -21.84 12.59
C ALA A 259 -16.23 -22.09 13.89
N GLN A 260 -14.91 -21.78 13.88
CA GLN A 260 -14.05 -21.94 15.06
C GLN A 260 -14.50 -21.06 16.24
N PHE A 261 -14.95 -19.83 15.95
CA PHE A 261 -15.34 -18.87 16.99
C PHE A 261 -16.85 -18.69 17.15
N GLU A 262 -17.66 -19.58 16.57
CA GLU A 262 -19.13 -19.48 16.60
C GLU A 262 -19.70 -19.35 18.03
N ASN A 263 -19.11 -20.09 18.97
CA ASN A 263 -19.52 -20.14 20.37
C ASN A 263 -18.59 -19.33 21.30
N SER A 264 -17.65 -18.58 20.74
CA SER A 264 -16.69 -17.78 21.50
C SER A 264 -17.19 -16.34 21.68
N GLY A 265 -16.90 -15.74 22.84
CA GLY A 265 -17.11 -14.31 23.04
C GLY A 265 -16.08 -13.46 22.26
N TYR A 266 -16.41 -12.17 22.02
CA TYR A 266 -15.50 -11.24 21.34
C TYR A 266 -14.13 -11.08 22.02
N GLY A 267 -14.03 -11.28 23.33
CA GLY A 267 -12.75 -11.23 24.06
C GLY A 267 -11.80 -12.34 23.63
N GLU A 268 -12.28 -13.56 23.50
CA GLU A 268 -11.49 -14.72 23.07
C GLU A 268 -11.09 -14.57 21.59
N PHE A 269 -12.04 -14.19 20.74
CA PHE A 269 -11.79 -13.94 19.32
C PHE A 269 -10.74 -12.83 19.12
N LYS A 270 -10.88 -11.68 19.79
CA LYS A 270 -9.90 -10.58 19.71
C LYS A 270 -8.51 -10.99 20.19
N LYS A 271 -8.45 -11.84 21.23
CA LYS A 271 -7.17 -12.40 21.71
C LYS A 271 -6.50 -13.22 20.63
N ALA A 272 -7.23 -14.10 19.96
CA ALA A 272 -6.68 -14.90 18.86
C ALA A 272 -6.19 -14.00 17.70
N VAL A 273 -6.95 -12.98 17.31
CA VAL A 273 -6.52 -11.98 16.31
C VAL A 273 -5.23 -11.27 16.77
N ALA A 274 -5.16 -10.86 18.04
CA ALA A 274 -3.99 -10.18 18.58
C ALA A 274 -2.75 -11.10 18.58
N ASP A 275 -2.92 -12.38 18.88
CA ASP A 275 -1.82 -13.34 18.87
C ASP A 275 -1.23 -13.51 17.47
N VAL A 276 -2.07 -13.66 16.44
CA VAL A 276 -1.62 -13.77 15.05
C VAL A 276 -0.94 -12.46 14.57
N VAL A 277 -1.51 -11.30 14.89
CA VAL A 277 -0.93 -10.00 14.51
C VAL A 277 0.41 -9.78 15.20
N CYS A 278 0.51 -10.03 16.53
CA CYS A 278 1.75 -9.83 17.27
C CYS A 278 2.85 -10.76 16.78
N ALA A 279 2.54 -12.02 16.46
CA ALA A 279 3.52 -12.96 15.91
C ALA A 279 4.08 -12.49 14.56
N GLU A 280 3.23 -11.96 13.68
CA GLU A 280 3.68 -11.44 12.39
C GLU A 280 4.49 -10.14 12.56
N LEU A 281 4.05 -9.22 13.42
CA LEU A 281 4.84 -8.01 13.72
C LEU A 281 6.20 -8.33 14.31
N GLU A 282 6.30 -9.28 15.25
CA GLU A 282 7.57 -9.70 15.85
C GLU A 282 8.55 -10.22 14.80
N LYS A 283 8.07 -11.05 13.88
CA LYS A 283 8.85 -11.56 12.76
C LYS A 283 9.37 -10.43 11.86
N ILE A 284 8.50 -9.50 11.47
CA ILE A 284 8.88 -8.35 10.64
C ILE A 284 9.89 -7.46 11.38
N GLN A 285 9.64 -7.14 12.65
CA GLN A 285 10.50 -6.27 13.45
C GLN A 285 11.88 -6.88 13.71
N THR A 286 11.97 -8.20 13.88
CA THR A 286 13.24 -8.91 14.03
C THR A 286 14.05 -8.77 12.74
N ARG A 287 13.48 -9.09 11.58
CA ARG A 287 14.16 -8.92 10.29
C ARG A 287 14.50 -7.46 9.99
N TYR A 288 13.63 -6.53 10.34
CA TYR A 288 13.88 -5.10 10.16
C TYR A 288 15.15 -4.64 10.90
N LYS A 289 15.34 -5.07 12.15
CA LYS A 289 16.55 -4.78 12.92
C LYS A 289 17.80 -5.41 12.30
N GLU A 290 17.70 -6.64 11.80
CA GLU A 290 18.79 -7.32 11.10
C GLU A 290 19.18 -6.59 9.82
N VAL A 291 18.20 -6.18 9.00
CA VAL A 291 18.43 -5.41 7.77
C VAL A 291 19.11 -4.08 8.06
N LEU A 292 18.66 -3.34 9.09
CA LEU A 292 19.30 -2.07 9.47
C LEU A 292 20.76 -2.22 9.91
N ALA A 293 21.12 -3.36 10.52
CA ALA A 293 22.45 -3.63 11.03
C ALA A 293 23.41 -4.24 9.98
N SER A 294 22.89 -4.76 8.87
CA SER A 294 23.66 -5.58 7.91
C SER A 294 24.31 -4.78 6.76
N GLY A 295 23.97 -3.49 6.56
CA GLY A 295 24.37 -2.75 5.35
C GLY A 295 23.63 -3.19 4.08
N GLN A 296 22.63 -4.05 4.19
CA GLN A 296 21.88 -4.60 3.05
C GLN A 296 21.11 -3.52 2.28
N ILE A 297 20.66 -2.45 2.94
CA ILE A 297 19.95 -1.34 2.30
C ILE A 297 20.83 -0.67 1.26
N GLU A 298 22.04 -0.31 1.66
CA GLU A 298 23.02 0.34 0.80
C GLU A 298 23.37 -0.57 -0.37
N ALA A 299 23.63 -1.85 -0.12
CA ALA A 299 23.95 -2.83 -1.16
C ALA A 299 22.83 -3.04 -2.18
N VAL A 300 21.56 -2.94 -1.75
CA VAL A 300 20.39 -3.07 -2.63
C VAL A 300 20.21 -1.83 -3.49
N LEU A 301 20.47 -0.63 -2.94
CA LEU A 301 20.29 0.63 -3.66
C LEU A 301 21.48 0.94 -4.60
N GLU A 302 22.65 0.33 -4.39
CA GLU A 302 23.83 0.45 -5.29
C GLU A 302 23.78 -0.53 -6.47
N LYS A 303 22.92 -1.55 -6.42
CA LYS A 303 22.72 -2.59 -7.48
C LYS A 303 21.86 -2.08 -8.62
#